data_3c7b60cdc7f1885605d507f954bfca32
#
_entry.id   3c7b60cdc7f1885605d507f954bfca32
#
_cell.length_a   1.000
_cell.length_b   1.000
_cell.length_c   1.000
_cell.angle_alpha   90.00
_cell.angle_beta   90.00
_cell.angle_gamma   90.00
#
_symmetry.space_group_name_H-M   'P 1'
#
loop_
_entity.id
_entity.type
_entity.pdbx_description
1 polymer ?
#
loop_
_entity_poly.entity_id
_entity_poly.type
_entity_poly.pdbx_seq_one_letter_code
_entity_poly.pdbx_strand_id
1 'polypeptide(L)'
;MPVKINDQMQWLNYHHLHYFYVIAKEGTIAKAAEKLNMGQPTLSTQLKQLEESLGKNLFERRKQRLFLTEAGRIAFEYADQVFRLGSEMVEVLQDRLQNNRVHVQIGALDSVPKQIILEVVLQAYKKGNCAVSVLEGAGGDLLRELSAHQIDLLLSNYPPNVDFQTVYAKSIAQLDVVVCASPEFKHLRRGFPHSLEGQPFIFPTIHSRLRRDLEHYFTVNGIRVDRIAETQDTSLQKLLGQEGVGLIPIVELAAADLIKEKKLVVLGTLQGIYEEIWLMAADRKIDNPIAAKLMKEFSL
;
A
#
# COMPACT_ATOMS: atom_id res chain seq x y z
N MET A 1 24.68 21.29 16.52
CA MET A 1 25.77 20.43 17.01
C MET A 1 25.73 19.15 16.22
N PRO A 2 26.80 18.70 15.56
CA PRO A 2 26.76 17.45 14.82
C PRO A 2 26.73 16.28 15.80
N VAL A 3 25.76 15.38 15.61
CA VAL A 3 25.67 14.11 16.34
C VAL A 3 26.92 13.31 16.00
N LYS A 4 27.78 13.06 16.98
CA LYS A 4 28.89 12.12 16.85
C LYS A 4 28.33 10.73 16.63
N ILE A 5 28.35 10.23 15.40
CA ILE A 5 28.14 8.81 15.09
C ILE A 5 29.33 8.08 15.74
N ASN A 6 29.02 7.27 16.75
CA ASN A 6 30.00 6.45 17.45
C ASN A 6 30.60 5.46 16.45
N ASP A 7 31.88 5.53 16.17
CA ASP A 7 32.60 4.81 15.11
C ASP A 7 32.89 3.33 15.47
N GLN A 8 32.06 2.75 16.35
CA GLN A 8 32.00 1.32 16.63
C GLN A 8 30.70 0.75 16.04
N MET A 9 30.74 0.56 14.71
CA MET A 9 29.70 -0.24 14.05
C MET A 9 29.81 -1.66 14.62
N GLN A 10 28.88 -2.04 15.50
CA GLN A 10 28.82 -3.38 16.06
C GLN A 10 28.63 -4.36 14.88
N TRP A 11 29.64 -5.20 14.64
CA TRP A 11 29.62 -6.10 13.48
C TRP A 11 28.55 -7.18 13.67
N LEU A 12 27.50 -7.14 12.87
CA LEU A 12 26.47 -8.15 12.83
C LEU A 12 26.87 -9.27 11.85
N ASN A 13 26.96 -10.51 12.33
CA ASN A 13 27.20 -11.64 11.45
C ASN A 13 25.92 -12.00 10.66
N TYR A 14 25.96 -11.78 9.37
CA TYR A 14 24.82 -11.99 8.45
C TYR A 14 24.38 -13.48 8.41
N HIS A 15 25.29 -14.43 8.51
CA HIS A 15 24.96 -15.86 8.56
C HIS A 15 24.24 -16.22 9.86
N HIS A 16 24.70 -15.71 11.01
CA HIS A 16 24.03 -15.96 12.27
C HIS A 16 22.62 -15.37 12.29
N LEU A 17 22.46 -14.16 11.72
CA LEU A 17 21.16 -13.53 11.58
C LEU A 17 20.23 -14.37 10.68
N HIS A 18 20.76 -14.93 9.58
CA HIS A 18 20.00 -15.83 8.70
C HIS A 18 19.56 -17.11 9.42
N TYR A 19 20.42 -17.70 10.21
CA TYR A 19 20.07 -18.88 10.99
C TYR A 19 18.96 -18.59 12.01
N PHE A 20 19.08 -17.50 12.74
CA PHE A 20 18.03 -17.02 13.63
C PHE A 20 16.69 -16.83 12.90
N TYR A 21 16.72 -16.16 11.74
CA TYR A 21 15.53 -15.89 10.92
C TYR A 21 14.85 -17.20 10.47
N VAL A 22 15.61 -18.17 10.00
CA VAL A 22 15.05 -19.48 9.59
C VAL A 22 14.50 -20.24 10.79
N ILE A 23 15.17 -20.24 11.95
CA ILE A 23 14.67 -20.85 13.19
C ILE A 23 13.34 -20.24 13.60
N ALA A 24 13.22 -18.91 13.53
CA ALA A 24 11.99 -18.19 13.85
C ALA A 24 10.83 -18.55 12.91
N LYS A 25 11.09 -18.68 11.62
CA LYS A 25 10.08 -19.11 10.62
C LYS A 25 9.64 -20.56 10.79
N GLU A 26 10.57 -21.47 11.03
CA GLU A 26 10.27 -22.91 11.14
C GLU A 26 9.73 -23.29 12.54
N GLY A 27 9.89 -22.40 13.53
CA GLY A 27 9.40 -22.59 14.90
C GLY A 27 10.17 -23.62 15.73
N THR A 28 11.10 -24.39 15.12
CA THR A 28 11.97 -25.36 15.82
C THR A 28 13.36 -25.39 15.21
N ILE A 29 14.38 -25.63 16.07
CA ILE A 29 15.77 -25.78 15.59
C ILE A 29 15.90 -27.01 14.68
N ALA A 30 15.15 -28.08 14.95
CA ALA A 30 15.21 -29.33 14.16
C ALA A 30 14.78 -29.09 12.71
N LYS A 31 13.62 -28.45 12.49
CA LYS A 31 13.13 -28.14 11.15
C LYS A 31 14.03 -27.14 10.42
N ALA A 32 14.54 -26.13 11.16
CA ALA A 32 15.46 -25.17 10.59
C ALA A 32 16.79 -25.82 10.17
N ALA A 33 17.30 -26.77 10.98
CA ALA A 33 18.53 -27.52 10.67
C ALA A 33 18.35 -28.36 9.42
N GLU A 34 17.23 -29.06 9.27
CA GLU A 34 16.86 -29.81 8.06
C GLU A 34 16.81 -28.88 6.83
N LYS A 35 16.11 -27.76 6.92
CA LYS A 35 15.98 -26.79 5.83
C LYS A 35 17.31 -26.17 5.41
N LEU A 36 18.22 -25.96 6.37
CA LEU A 36 19.54 -25.39 6.14
C LEU A 36 20.61 -26.44 5.79
N ASN A 37 20.25 -27.71 5.77
CA ASN A 37 21.20 -28.84 5.62
C ASN A 37 22.36 -28.77 6.64
N MET A 38 22.04 -28.46 7.90
CA MET A 38 23.01 -28.26 8.99
C MET A 38 22.71 -29.19 10.17
N GLY A 39 23.73 -29.50 10.98
CA GLY A 39 23.53 -30.20 12.24
C GLY A 39 22.83 -29.30 13.30
N GLN A 40 21.85 -29.83 14.03
CA GLN A 40 21.18 -29.11 15.12
C GLN A 40 22.16 -28.56 16.18
N PRO A 41 23.21 -29.24 16.65
CA PRO A 41 24.17 -28.68 17.59
C PRO A 41 24.88 -27.46 17.02
N THR A 42 25.28 -27.52 15.76
CA THR A 42 25.93 -26.40 15.06
C THR A 42 25.00 -25.19 14.99
N LEU A 43 23.74 -25.40 14.55
CA LEU A 43 22.77 -24.33 14.44
C LEU A 43 22.46 -23.67 15.81
N SER A 44 22.35 -24.50 16.87
CA SER A 44 22.18 -24.00 18.24
C SER A 44 23.36 -23.16 18.71
N THR A 45 24.59 -23.56 18.37
CA THR A 45 25.80 -22.79 18.72
C THR A 45 25.83 -21.44 17.99
N GLN A 46 25.47 -21.43 16.70
CA GLN A 46 25.44 -20.18 15.92
C GLN A 46 24.36 -19.20 16.42
N LEU A 47 23.18 -19.72 16.80
CA LEU A 47 22.15 -18.92 17.44
C LEU A 47 22.65 -18.30 18.75
N LYS A 48 23.30 -19.10 19.60
CA LYS A 48 23.85 -18.62 20.89
C LYS A 48 24.90 -17.52 20.66
N GLN A 49 25.79 -17.67 19.68
CA GLN A 49 26.76 -16.64 19.31
C GLN A 49 26.09 -15.33 18.87
N LEU A 50 24.97 -15.38 18.15
CA LEU A 50 24.20 -14.18 17.84
C LEU A 50 23.63 -13.51 19.10
N GLU A 51 23.00 -14.29 19.98
CA GLU A 51 22.42 -13.80 21.23
C GLU A 51 23.49 -13.17 22.13
N GLU A 52 24.68 -13.81 22.23
CA GLU A 52 25.84 -13.27 22.95
C GLU A 52 26.33 -11.95 22.33
N SER A 53 26.42 -11.87 21.00
CA SER A 53 26.86 -10.64 20.31
C SER A 53 25.90 -9.48 20.49
N LEU A 54 24.59 -9.76 20.58
CA LEU A 54 23.54 -8.78 20.80
C LEU A 54 23.28 -8.49 22.29
N GLY A 55 23.84 -9.30 23.20
CA GLY A 55 23.62 -9.20 24.65
C GLY A 55 22.16 -9.44 25.06
N LYS A 56 21.38 -10.13 24.22
CA LYS A 56 19.95 -10.41 24.42
C LYS A 56 19.61 -11.82 23.97
N ASN A 57 18.78 -12.52 24.75
CA ASN A 57 18.16 -13.77 24.31
C ASN A 57 17.03 -13.43 23.31
N LEU A 58 17.06 -14.03 22.14
CA LEU A 58 16.06 -13.85 21.08
C LEU A 58 14.94 -14.89 21.20
N PHE A 59 15.23 -16.04 21.82
CA PHE A 59 14.23 -17.07 22.11
C PHE A 59 14.13 -17.38 23.59
N GLU A 60 12.94 -17.80 23.98
CA GLU A 60 12.67 -18.44 25.27
C GLU A 60 12.05 -19.83 25.06
N ARG A 61 12.35 -20.73 25.98
CA ARG A 61 11.78 -22.09 25.97
C ARG A 61 10.58 -22.15 26.91
N ARG A 62 9.39 -22.43 26.36
CA ARG A 62 8.17 -22.71 27.13
C ARG A 62 7.62 -24.07 26.71
N LYS A 63 7.43 -24.99 27.67
CA LYS A 63 6.85 -26.33 27.41
C LYS A 63 7.51 -27.04 26.19
N GLN A 64 8.83 -27.08 26.14
CA GLN A 64 9.65 -27.67 25.08
C GLN A 64 9.53 -27.02 23.68
N ARG A 65 8.89 -25.86 23.57
CA ARG A 65 8.80 -25.08 22.32
C ARG A 65 9.60 -23.80 22.42
N LEU A 66 10.10 -23.34 21.29
CA LEU A 66 10.79 -22.07 21.16
C LEU A 66 9.76 -20.98 20.84
N PHE A 67 9.84 -19.88 21.60
CA PHE A 67 9.06 -18.66 21.37
C PHE A 67 10.00 -17.48 21.28
N LEU A 68 9.69 -16.54 20.39
CA LEU A 68 10.43 -15.29 20.32
C LEU A 68 10.19 -14.47 21.61
N THR A 69 11.28 -13.94 22.17
CA THR A 69 11.21 -12.89 23.18
C THR A 69 10.75 -11.56 22.53
N GLU A 70 10.57 -10.52 23.32
CA GLU A 70 10.34 -9.18 22.77
C GLU A 70 11.52 -8.72 21.89
N ALA A 71 12.76 -8.91 22.36
CA ALA A 71 13.96 -8.65 21.57
C ALA A 71 14.01 -9.52 20.31
N GLY A 72 13.58 -10.79 20.41
CA GLY A 72 13.48 -11.70 19.29
C GLY A 72 12.46 -11.25 18.23
N ARG A 73 11.31 -10.70 18.62
CA ARG A 73 10.32 -10.15 17.67
C ARG A 73 10.90 -8.96 16.91
N ILE A 74 11.52 -8.03 17.64
CA ILE A 74 12.18 -6.89 17.02
C ILE A 74 13.28 -7.36 16.06
N ALA A 75 14.16 -8.26 16.50
CA ALA A 75 15.21 -8.80 15.65
C ALA A 75 14.67 -9.53 14.41
N PHE A 76 13.54 -10.23 14.53
CA PHE A 76 12.90 -10.93 13.42
C PHE A 76 12.36 -9.96 12.36
N GLU A 77 11.72 -8.87 12.78
CA GLU A 77 11.22 -7.83 11.87
C GLU A 77 12.36 -7.18 11.07
N TYR A 78 13.47 -6.85 11.76
CA TYR A 78 14.66 -6.32 11.07
C TYR A 78 15.34 -7.36 10.18
N ALA A 79 15.44 -8.62 10.60
CA ALA A 79 16.02 -9.69 9.80
C ALA A 79 15.20 -9.94 8.52
N ASP A 80 13.87 -9.93 8.61
CA ASP A 80 12.98 -10.06 7.45
C ASP A 80 13.24 -8.95 6.42
N GLN A 81 13.36 -7.70 6.88
CA GLN A 81 13.69 -6.57 6.01
C GLN A 81 15.07 -6.71 5.34
N VAL A 82 16.09 -7.10 6.12
CA VAL A 82 17.46 -7.28 5.61
C VAL A 82 17.52 -8.35 4.53
N PHE A 83 16.88 -9.52 4.75
CA PHE A 83 16.89 -10.61 3.79
C PHE A 83 16.04 -10.32 2.57
N ARG A 84 14.93 -9.62 2.72
CA ARG A 84 14.10 -9.17 1.61
C ARG A 84 14.87 -8.19 0.73
N LEU A 85 15.51 -7.18 1.33
CA LEU A 85 16.34 -6.22 0.60
C LEU A 85 17.54 -6.91 -0.09
N GLY A 86 18.15 -7.91 0.56
CA GLY A 86 19.22 -8.71 -0.04
C GLY A 86 18.75 -9.51 -1.26
N SER A 87 17.57 -10.11 -1.20
CA SER A 87 16.96 -10.82 -2.33
C SER A 87 16.64 -9.86 -3.48
N GLU A 88 16.03 -8.72 -3.17
CA GLU A 88 15.74 -7.67 -4.15
C GLU A 88 17.03 -7.19 -4.85
N MET A 89 18.10 -6.95 -4.11
CA MET A 89 19.40 -6.59 -4.68
C MET A 89 19.87 -7.62 -5.71
N VAL A 90 19.77 -8.91 -5.37
CA VAL A 90 20.19 -10.00 -6.29
C VAL A 90 19.32 -10.02 -7.54
N GLU A 91 17.98 -9.91 -7.39
CA GLU A 91 17.05 -9.85 -8.51
C GLU A 91 17.32 -8.65 -9.41
N VAL A 92 17.47 -7.46 -8.83
CA VAL A 92 17.78 -6.22 -9.59
C VAL A 92 19.11 -6.35 -10.33
N LEU A 93 20.13 -6.92 -9.70
CA LEU A 93 21.42 -7.12 -10.35
C LEU A 93 21.33 -8.14 -11.49
N GLN A 94 20.60 -9.23 -11.30
CA GLN A 94 20.38 -10.25 -12.33
C GLN A 94 19.60 -9.68 -13.52
N ASP A 95 18.51 -8.94 -13.25
CA ASP A 95 17.69 -8.33 -14.30
C ASP A 95 18.43 -7.24 -15.06
N ARG A 96 19.23 -6.39 -14.38
CA ARG A 96 20.11 -5.39 -15.03
C ARG A 96 21.19 -6.03 -15.91
N LEU A 97 21.77 -7.14 -15.47
CA LEU A 97 22.81 -7.83 -16.24
C LEU A 97 22.26 -8.56 -17.46
N GLN A 98 21.03 -9.07 -17.37
CA GLN A 98 20.40 -9.82 -18.45
C GLN A 98 19.60 -8.93 -19.43
N ASN A 99 18.85 -7.95 -18.93
CA ASN A 99 17.87 -7.20 -19.71
C ASN A 99 18.09 -5.68 -19.74
N ASN A 100 19.06 -5.15 -18.99
CA ASN A 100 19.30 -3.70 -18.84
C ASN A 100 18.02 -2.91 -18.46
N ARG A 101 17.14 -3.48 -17.62
CA ARG A 101 15.90 -2.89 -17.18
C ARG A 101 16.02 -2.25 -15.81
N VAL A 102 15.36 -1.11 -15.62
CA VAL A 102 15.20 -0.49 -14.31
C VAL A 102 13.94 -1.07 -13.65
N HIS A 103 14.03 -1.63 -12.46
CA HIS A 103 12.87 -2.08 -11.72
C HIS A 103 12.20 -0.90 -11.02
N VAL A 104 10.89 -0.72 -11.22
CA VAL A 104 10.09 0.37 -10.60
C VAL A 104 9.00 -0.28 -9.75
N GLN A 105 9.02 -0.02 -8.46
CA GLN A 105 8.04 -0.52 -7.51
C GLN A 105 7.06 0.58 -7.14
N ILE A 106 5.76 0.37 -7.42
CA ILE A 106 4.70 1.34 -7.20
C ILE A 106 3.73 0.76 -6.17
N GLY A 107 3.57 1.45 -5.03
CA GLY A 107 2.48 1.20 -4.11
C GLY A 107 1.24 2.00 -4.53
N ALA A 108 0.07 1.45 -4.34
CA ALA A 108 -1.19 2.15 -4.53
C ALA A 108 -2.21 1.75 -3.45
N LEU A 109 -2.91 2.72 -2.88
CA LEU A 109 -4.03 2.41 -2.00
C LEU A 109 -5.16 1.74 -2.81
N ASP A 110 -5.86 0.79 -2.17
CA ASP A 110 -7.00 0.08 -2.78
C ASP A 110 -8.10 1.02 -3.29
N SER A 111 -8.20 2.21 -2.67
CA SER A 111 -9.16 3.27 -3.04
C SER A 111 -8.76 4.08 -4.27
N VAL A 112 -7.51 4.00 -4.73
CA VAL A 112 -7.07 4.73 -5.93
C VAL A 112 -7.65 4.09 -7.19
N PRO A 113 -8.26 4.88 -8.09
CA PRO A 113 -8.81 4.35 -9.35
C PRO A 113 -7.75 3.62 -10.18
N LYS A 114 -8.07 2.43 -10.64
CA LYS A 114 -7.15 1.58 -11.43
C LYS A 114 -6.68 2.25 -12.72
N GLN A 115 -7.49 3.13 -13.30
CA GLN A 115 -7.14 3.92 -14.48
C GLN A 115 -5.95 4.85 -14.21
N ILE A 116 -5.85 5.42 -12.99
CA ILE A 116 -4.71 6.26 -12.59
C ILE A 116 -3.45 5.43 -12.42
N ILE A 117 -3.57 4.27 -11.77
CA ILE A 117 -2.45 3.33 -11.62
C ILE A 117 -1.94 2.92 -13.00
N LEU A 118 -2.85 2.56 -13.91
CA LEU A 118 -2.51 2.19 -15.28
C LEU A 118 -1.75 3.33 -16.00
N GLU A 119 -2.21 4.57 -15.88
CA GLU A 119 -1.55 5.71 -16.53
C GLU A 119 -0.13 5.91 -15.98
N VAL A 120 0.07 5.80 -14.68
CA VAL A 120 1.42 5.88 -14.07
C VAL A 120 2.33 4.77 -14.61
N VAL A 121 1.84 3.54 -14.71
CA VAL A 121 2.58 2.40 -15.28
C VAL A 121 2.94 2.64 -16.74
N LEU A 122 1.99 3.10 -17.56
CA LEU A 122 2.23 3.41 -18.96
C LEU A 122 3.25 4.54 -19.14
N GLN A 123 3.21 5.55 -18.27
CA GLN A 123 4.20 6.61 -18.27
C GLN A 123 5.58 6.12 -17.81
N ALA A 124 5.68 5.16 -16.88
CA ALA A 124 6.94 4.55 -16.52
C ALA A 124 7.62 3.89 -17.75
N TYR A 125 6.87 3.12 -18.53
CA TYR A 125 7.38 2.51 -19.76
C TYR A 125 7.83 3.55 -20.81
N LYS A 126 7.15 4.70 -20.91
CA LYS A 126 7.58 5.80 -21.80
C LYS A 126 8.87 6.50 -21.33
N LYS A 127 9.18 6.46 -20.02
CA LYS A 127 10.38 7.11 -19.45
C LYS A 127 11.65 6.28 -19.57
N GLY A 128 11.55 4.99 -19.85
CA GLY A 128 12.71 4.12 -20.05
C GLY A 128 12.39 2.63 -20.08
N ASN A 129 13.41 1.83 -20.38
CA ASN A 129 13.30 0.38 -20.32
C ASN A 129 13.19 -0.08 -18.86
N CYS A 130 12.00 -0.48 -18.42
CA CYS A 130 11.75 -0.87 -17.04
C CYS A 130 10.87 -2.12 -16.93
N ALA A 131 10.94 -2.75 -15.75
CA ALA A 131 9.96 -3.67 -15.24
C ALA A 131 9.18 -2.95 -14.12
N VAL A 132 7.88 -3.07 -14.09
CA VAL A 132 7.03 -2.40 -13.09
C VAL A 132 6.32 -3.44 -12.24
N SER A 133 6.43 -3.31 -10.92
CA SER A 133 5.63 -4.05 -9.95
C SER A 133 4.67 -3.08 -9.26
N VAL A 134 3.41 -3.50 -9.11
CA VAL A 134 2.39 -2.73 -8.39
C VAL A 134 1.98 -3.51 -7.15
N LEU A 135 2.11 -2.88 -5.99
CA LEU A 135 1.68 -3.40 -4.69
C LEU A 135 0.46 -2.61 -4.23
N GLU A 136 -0.65 -3.29 -3.99
CA GLU A 136 -1.86 -2.67 -3.46
C GLU A 136 -2.04 -3.02 -1.98
N GLY A 137 -2.59 -2.08 -1.20
CA GLY A 137 -2.80 -2.33 0.22
C GLY A 137 -3.24 -1.12 1.03
N ALA A 138 -3.20 -1.28 2.35
CA ALA A 138 -3.58 -0.25 3.31
C ALA A 138 -2.52 0.86 3.41
N GLY A 139 -2.96 2.11 3.59
CA GLY A 139 -2.09 3.28 3.56
C GLY A 139 -0.95 3.26 4.58
N GLY A 140 -1.21 2.77 5.79
CA GLY A 140 -0.18 2.68 6.84
C GLY A 140 0.95 1.70 6.51
N ASP A 141 0.61 0.58 5.86
CA ASP A 141 1.58 -0.44 5.45
C ASP A 141 2.42 0.08 4.27
N LEU A 142 1.77 0.63 3.25
CA LEU A 142 2.45 1.18 2.07
C LEU A 142 3.33 2.39 2.40
N LEU A 143 2.96 3.24 3.36
CA LEU A 143 3.83 4.32 3.84
C LEU A 143 5.08 3.79 4.54
N ARG A 144 4.96 2.69 5.29
CA ARG A 144 6.14 2.01 5.86
C ARG A 144 7.04 1.42 4.78
N GLU A 145 6.46 0.78 3.76
CA GLU A 145 7.19 0.26 2.60
C GLU A 145 7.92 1.39 1.84
N LEU A 146 7.26 2.54 1.66
CA LEU A 146 7.86 3.72 1.02
C LEU A 146 9.03 4.25 1.86
N SER A 147 8.83 4.41 3.17
CA SER A 147 9.87 4.90 4.09
C SER A 147 11.03 3.92 4.24
N ALA A 148 10.77 2.62 4.13
CA ALA A 148 11.77 1.56 4.09
C ALA A 148 12.43 1.39 2.71
N HIS A 149 12.11 2.24 1.75
CA HIS A 149 12.59 2.20 0.37
C HIS A 149 12.26 0.91 -0.40
N GLN A 150 11.20 0.21 -0.01
CA GLN A 150 10.75 -1.03 -0.65
C GLN A 150 9.84 -0.78 -1.84
N ILE A 151 9.17 0.37 -1.86
CA ILE A 151 8.52 0.91 -3.05
C ILE A 151 9.15 2.26 -3.40
N ASP A 152 9.17 2.59 -4.69
CA ASP A 152 9.74 3.84 -5.21
C ASP A 152 8.73 4.97 -5.18
N LEU A 153 7.49 4.66 -5.48
CA LEU A 153 6.37 5.60 -5.57
C LEU A 153 5.16 5.06 -4.84
N LEU A 154 4.37 5.95 -4.25
CA LEU A 154 3.09 5.63 -3.64
C LEU A 154 1.99 6.52 -4.20
N LEU A 155 0.92 5.92 -4.69
CA LEU A 155 -0.33 6.57 -5.06
C LEU A 155 -1.31 6.51 -3.89
N SER A 156 -1.81 7.66 -3.47
CA SER A 156 -2.70 7.79 -2.31
C SER A 156 -3.81 8.80 -2.58
N ASN A 157 -5.00 8.57 -2.03
CA ASN A 157 -6.07 9.57 -1.96
C ASN A 157 -6.06 10.37 -0.64
N TYR A 158 -4.98 10.27 0.13
CA TYR A 158 -4.72 11.07 1.33
C TYR A 158 -3.42 11.85 1.16
N PRO A 159 -3.34 13.10 1.63
CA PRO A 159 -2.07 13.80 1.73
C PRO A 159 -1.14 13.09 2.73
N PRO A 160 0.18 13.25 2.59
CA PRO A 160 1.11 12.68 3.56
C PRO A 160 0.86 13.27 4.95
N ASN A 161 0.94 12.42 5.99
CA ASN A 161 0.91 12.89 7.37
C ASN A 161 2.15 13.75 7.65
N VAL A 162 1.97 14.84 8.40
CA VAL A 162 3.02 15.81 8.73
C VAL A 162 4.22 15.18 9.47
N ASP A 163 4.04 14.00 10.07
CA ASP A 163 5.08 13.28 10.82
C ASP A 163 6.14 12.61 9.92
N PHE A 164 5.93 12.52 8.61
CA PHE A 164 6.89 11.92 7.67
C PHE A 164 7.71 13.01 6.96
N GLN A 165 8.68 13.59 7.67
CA GLN A 165 9.56 14.66 7.17
C GLN A 165 10.44 14.28 5.96
N THR A 166 10.44 13.00 5.57
CA THR A 166 11.28 12.45 4.49
C THR A 166 10.50 12.01 3.26
N VAL A 167 9.21 12.38 3.15
CA VAL A 167 8.37 12.02 2.02
C VAL A 167 8.02 13.26 1.20
N TYR A 168 8.43 13.24 -0.07
CA TYR A 168 7.99 14.22 -1.06
C TYR A 168 6.62 13.80 -1.61
N ALA A 169 5.69 14.72 -1.68
CA ALA A 169 4.36 14.47 -2.21
C ALA A 169 3.92 15.61 -3.13
N LYS A 170 3.23 15.24 -4.19
CA LYS A 170 2.51 16.21 -5.04
C LYS A 170 1.11 15.72 -5.35
N SER A 171 0.16 16.64 -5.40
CA SER A 171 -1.17 16.38 -5.94
C SER A 171 -1.06 16.23 -7.46
N ILE A 172 -1.59 15.13 -7.99
CA ILE A 172 -1.54 14.81 -9.43
C ILE A 172 -2.91 14.89 -10.09
N ALA A 173 -3.99 14.83 -9.31
CA ALA A 173 -5.36 14.99 -9.78
C ALA A 173 -6.29 15.43 -8.65
N GLN A 174 -7.31 16.19 -9.02
CA GLN A 174 -8.50 16.48 -8.22
C GLN A 174 -9.71 16.01 -9.04
N LEU A 175 -10.45 15.03 -8.53
CA LEU A 175 -11.50 14.33 -9.27
C LEU A 175 -12.84 14.51 -8.57
N ASP A 176 -13.82 15.03 -9.29
CA ASP A 176 -15.17 15.19 -8.77
C ASP A 176 -15.81 13.84 -8.47
N VAL A 177 -16.56 13.77 -7.38
CA VAL A 177 -17.32 12.58 -6.99
C VAL A 177 -18.74 12.70 -7.55
N VAL A 178 -19.14 11.68 -8.27
CA VAL A 178 -20.48 11.52 -8.82
C VAL A 178 -21.24 10.42 -8.07
N VAL A 179 -22.56 10.46 -8.12
CA VAL A 179 -23.40 9.32 -7.72
C VAL A 179 -23.75 8.55 -8.96
N CYS A 180 -23.34 7.27 -8.98
CA CYS A 180 -23.70 6.32 -10.02
C CYS A 180 -24.68 5.25 -9.51
N ALA A 181 -25.44 4.66 -10.41
CA ALA A 181 -26.33 3.55 -10.13
C ALA A 181 -26.62 2.73 -11.40
N SER A 182 -27.28 1.58 -11.24
CA SER A 182 -27.84 0.85 -12.38
C SER A 182 -28.86 1.70 -13.15
N PRO A 183 -29.13 1.38 -14.43
CA PRO A 183 -30.05 2.16 -15.28
C PRO A 183 -31.47 2.32 -14.74
N GLU A 184 -31.94 1.43 -13.87
CA GLU A 184 -33.26 1.49 -13.25
C GLU A 184 -33.45 2.74 -12.36
N PHE A 185 -32.38 3.25 -11.73
CA PHE A 185 -32.36 4.47 -10.94
C PHE A 185 -32.21 5.74 -11.77
N LYS A 186 -32.17 5.67 -13.10
CA LYS A 186 -31.96 6.85 -13.97
C LYS A 186 -32.97 7.96 -13.73
N HIS A 187 -34.17 7.64 -13.27
CA HIS A 187 -35.22 8.61 -12.96
C HIS A 187 -34.81 9.60 -11.86
N LEU A 188 -33.88 9.21 -10.96
CA LEU A 188 -33.35 10.06 -9.88
C LEU A 188 -32.48 11.21 -10.36
N ARG A 189 -32.07 11.25 -11.63
CA ARG A 189 -31.43 12.43 -12.21
C ARG A 189 -32.29 13.71 -12.09
N ARG A 190 -33.61 13.53 -12.14
CA ARG A 190 -34.52 14.65 -11.91
C ARG A 190 -34.62 14.95 -10.42
N GLY A 191 -34.26 16.18 -10.04
CA GLY A 191 -34.31 16.61 -8.65
C GLY A 191 -33.07 16.24 -7.82
N PHE A 192 -31.99 15.78 -8.46
CA PHE A 192 -30.71 15.58 -7.78
C PHE A 192 -30.21 16.90 -7.14
N PRO A 193 -29.70 16.93 -5.91
CA PRO A 193 -29.44 15.76 -5.06
C PRO A 193 -30.62 15.31 -4.17
N HIS A 194 -31.71 16.07 -4.08
CA HIS A 194 -32.83 15.76 -3.17
C HIS A 194 -33.59 14.47 -3.56
N SER A 195 -33.49 14.02 -4.82
CA SER A 195 -34.02 12.74 -5.27
C SER A 195 -33.34 11.52 -4.61
N LEU A 196 -32.23 11.73 -3.90
CA LEU A 196 -31.54 10.68 -3.16
C LEU A 196 -32.19 10.36 -1.81
N GLU A 197 -33.18 11.18 -1.35
CA GLU A 197 -33.87 10.95 -0.09
C GLU A 197 -34.49 9.55 -0.03
N GLY A 198 -34.16 8.80 1.05
CA GLY A 198 -34.67 7.43 1.28
C GLY A 198 -34.11 6.36 0.32
N GLN A 199 -33.19 6.69 -0.57
CA GLN A 199 -32.65 5.73 -1.52
C GLN A 199 -31.59 4.83 -0.89
N PRO A 200 -31.49 3.55 -1.32
CA PRO A 200 -30.44 2.64 -0.88
C PRO A 200 -29.06 3.16 -1.33
N PHE A 201 -28.14 3.29 -0.39
CA PHE A 201 -26.83 3.87 -0.65
C PHE A 201 -25.70 2.99 -0.11
N ILE A 202 -24.67 2.77 -0.90
CA ILE A 202 -23.49 2.00 -0.55
C ILE A 202 -22.38 2.97 -0.18
N PHE A 203 -22.00 2.98 1.09
CA PHE A 203 -21.01 3.94 1.58
C PHE A 203 -19.58 3.42 1.54
N PRO A 204 -18.58 4.32 1.45
CA PRO A 204 -17.23 4.00 1.88
C PRO A 204 -17.20 3.68 3.38
N THR A 205 -16.20 2.90 3.84
CA THR A 205 -16.04 2.59 5.27
C THR A 205 -15.71 3.84 6.09
N ILE A 206 -15.91 3.77 7.40
CA ILE A 206 -15.77 4.91 8.34
C ILE A 206 -14.37 5.56 8.32
N HIS A 207 -13.35 4.84 7.91
CA HIS A 207 -11.98 5.36 7.84
C HIS A 207 -11.70 6.20 6.58
N SER A 208 -12.62 6.20 5.61
CA SER A 208 -12.48 6.98 4.37
C SER A 208 -12.77 8.46 4.60
N ARG A 209 -11.95 9.35 3.99
CA ARG A 209 -12.25 10.79 3.92
C ARG A 209 -13.57 11.02 3.20
N LEU A 210 -13.78 10.35 2.05
CA LEU A 210 -15.01 10.45 1.28
C LEU A 210 -16.26 10.15 2.13
N ARG A 211 -16.16 9.18 3.06
CA ARG A 211 -17.26 8.90 3.99
C ARG A 211 -17.67 10.13 4.81
N ARG A 212 -16.70 10.83 5.40
CA ARG A 212 -16.96 12.01 6.23
C ARG A 212 -17.53 13.16 5.39
N ASP A 213 -17.00 13.35 4.19
CA ASP A 213 -17.43 14.39 3.28
C ASP A 213 -18.89 14.14 2.82
N LEU A 214 -19.26 12.88 2.54
CA LEU A 214 -20.62 12.46 2.21
C LEU A 214 -21.60 12.67 3.36
N GLU A 215 -21.25 12.27 4.58
CA GLU A 215 -22.12 12.47 5.76
C GLU A 215 -22.35 13.95 6.02
N HIS A 216 -21.32 14.78 5.88
CA HIS A 216 -21.44 16.22 5.97
C HIS A 216 -22.36 16.78 4.88
N TYR A 217 -22.12 16.36 3.62
CA TYR A 217 -22.93 16.80 2.46
C TYR A 217 -24.41 16.48 2.66
N PHE A 218 -24.73 15.26 3.03
CA PHE A 218 -26.13 14.87 3.26
C PHE A 218 -26.75 15.61 4.42
N THR A 219 -26.01 15.84 5.50
CA THR A 219 -26.50 16.61 6.64
C THR A 219 -26.81 18.06 6.26
N VAL A 220 -25.90 18.73 5.54
CA VAL A 220 -26.09 20.13 5.14
C VAL A 220 -27.24 20.29 4.15
N ASN A 221 -27.45 19.31 3.25
CA ASN A 221 -28.54 19.36 2.28
C ASN A 221 -29.87 18.77 2.82
N GLY A 222 -29.91 18.31 4.07
CA GLY A 222 -31.09 17.73 4.69
C GLY A 222 -31.55 16.43 4.05
N ILE A 223 -30.64 15.65 3.46
CA ILE A 223 -30.92 14.40 2.75
C ILE A 223 -30.61 13.21 3.67
N ARG A 224 -31.55 12.26 3.78
CA ARG A 224 -31.36 11.01 4.50
C ARG A 224 -31.40 9.84 3.52
N VAL A 225 -30.28 9.19 3.31
CA VAL A 225 -30.17 8.00 2.47
C VAL A 225 -30.23 6.74 3.35
N ASP A 226 -30.72 5.64 2.80
CA ASP A 226 -30.70 4.34 3.47
C ASP A 226 -29.37 3.65 3.28
N ARG A 227 -28.59 3.51 4.35
CA ARG A 227 -27.28 2.88 4.33
C ARG A 227 -27.41 1.36 4.36
N ILE A 228 -27.33 0.73 3.20
CA ILE A 228 -27.54 -0.72 3.05
C ILE A 228 -26.24 -1.53 3.04
N ALA A 229 -25.10 -0.92 2.69
CA ALA A 229 -23.79 -1.57 2.67
C ALA A 229 -22.64 -0.57 2.87
N GLU A 230 -21.50 -1.07 3.33
CA GLU A 230 -20.26 -0.33 3.45
C GLU A 230 -19.11 -1.16 2.87
N THR A 231 -18.26 -0.54 2.03
CA THR A 231 -17.06 -1.17 1.49
C THR A 231 -15.99 -0.13 1.20
N GLN A 232 -14.72 -0.49 1.37
CA GLN A 232 -13.59 0.32 0.91
C GLN A 232 -13.09 -0.15 -0.47
N ASP A 233 -13.52 -1.31 -0.93
CA ASP A 233 -13.15 -1.85 -2.25
C ASP A 233 -14.06 -1.23 -3.32
N THR A 234 -13.48 -0.35 -4.13
CA THR A 234 -14.16 0.30 -5.26
C THR A 234 -14.65 -0.70 -6.30
N SER A 235 -14.01 -1.87 -6.44
CA SER A 235 -14.45 -2.89 -7.38
C SER A 235 -15.74 -3.56 -6.90
N LEU A 236 -15.80 -3.93 -5.62
CA LEU A 236 -17.04 -4.45 -5.03
C LEU A 236 -18.16 -3.40 -5.05
N GLN A 237 -17.83 -2.13 -4.75
CA GLN A 237 -18.80 -1.04 -4.81
C GLN A 237 -19.43 -0.92 -6.21
N LYS A 238 -18.61 -0.98 -7.28
CA LYS A 238 -19.10 -0.97 -8.67
C LYS A 238 -19.98 -2.15 -9.00
N LEU A 239 -19.62 -3.36 -8.56
CA LEU A 239 -20.45 -4.56 -8.78
C LEU A 239 -21.80 -4.41 -8.11
N LEU A 240 -21.86 -4.01 -6.84
CA LEU A 240 -23.11 -3.79 -6.12
C LEU A 240 -23.99 -2.72 -6.79
N GLY A 241 -23.38 -1.61 -7.23
CA GLY A 241 -24.10 -0.57 -7.98
C GLY A 241 -24.65 -1.05 -9.32
N GLN A 242 -23.90 -1.90 -10.03
CA GLN A 242 -24.28 -2.48 -11.30
C GLN A 242 -25.44 -3.46 -11.17
N GLU A 243 -25.45 -4.26 -10.10
CA GLU A 243 -26.53 -5.20 -9.78
C GLU A 243 -27.80 -4.52 -9.24
N GLY A 244 -27.81 -3.18 -9.16
CA GLY A 244 -29.00 -2.46 -8.68
C GLY A 244 -29.20 -2.51 -7.16
N VAL A 245 -28.21 -2.98 -6.40
CA VAL A 245 -28.30 -3.07 -4.94
C VAL A 245 -28.48 -1.70 -4.31
N GLY A 246 -27.79 -0.66 -4.85
CA GLY A 246 -27.91 0.72 -4.36
C GLY A 246 -27.08 1.72 -5.14
N LEU A 247 -27.17 2.96 -4.72
CA LEU A 247 -26.45 4.09 -5.30
C LEU A 247 -25.00 4.09 -4.77
N ILE A 248 -24.04 4.42 -5.61
CA ILE A 248 -22.63 4.45 -5.27
C ILE A 248 -22.01 5.83 -5.47
N PRO A 249 -21.32 6.41 -4.47
CA PRO A 249 -20.48 7.59 -4.65
C PRO A 249 -19.12 7.16 -5.18
N ILE A 250 -18.72 7.68 -6.32
CA ILE A 250 -17.48 7.26 -7.00
C ILE A 250 -16.94 8.40 -7.85
N VAL A 251 -15.62 8.47 -8.03
CA VAL A 251 -15.06 9.35 -9.06
C VAL A 251 -15.42 8.82 -10.43
N GLU A 252 -15.88 9.70 -11.33
CA GLU A 252 -16.41 9.31 -12.63
C GLU A 252 -15.42 8.48 -13.45
N LEU A 253 -14.14 8.82 -13.37
CA LEU A 253 -13.06 8.09 -14.03
C LEU A 253 -13.03 6.59 -13.64
N ALA A 254 -13.29 6.27 -12.38
CA ALA A 254 -13.29 4.88 -11.90
C ALA A 254 -14.47 4.05 -12.41
N ALA A 255 -15.54 4.71 -12.87
CA ALA A 255 -16.74 4.09 -13.42
C ALA A 255 -16.85 4.24 -14.96
N ALA A 256 -15.90 4.90 -15.60
CA ALA A 256 -15.99 5.31 -17.01
C ALA A 256 -16.35 4.17 -17.97
N ASP A 257 -15.72 3.00 -17.82
CA ASP A 257 -15.98 1.83 -18.67
C ASP A 257 -17.41 1.32 -18.49
N LEU A 258 -17.90 1.22 -17.25
CA LEU A 258 -19.28 0.77 -16.96
C LEU A 258 -20.33 1.77 -17.42
N ILE A 259 -20.01 3.07 -17.35
CA ILE A 259 -20.87 4.14 -17.90
C ILE A 259 -20.94 4.03 -19.42
N LYS A 260 -19.81 3.84 -20.10
CA LYS A 260 -19.74 3.63 -21.55
C LYS A 260 -20.51 2.39 -21.99
N GLU A 261 -20.42 1.32 -21.22
CA GLU A 261 -21.17 0.07 -21.45
C GLU A 261 -22.65 0.17 -21.05
N LYS A 262 -23.09 1.30 -20.52
CA LYS A 262 -24.45 1.53 -20.01
C LYS A 262 -24.87 0.60 -18.85
N LYS A 263 -23.92 0.03 -18.15
CA LYS A 263 -24.14 -0.78 -16.96
C LYS A 263 -24.34 0.09 -15.72
N LEU A 264 -23.73 1.28 -15.72
CA LEU A 264 -23.97 2.33 -14.74
C LEU A 264 -24.41 3.62 -15.43
N VAL A 265 -25.17 4.43 -14.70
CA VAL A 265 -25.55 5.78 -15.13
C VAL A 265 -25.15 6.78 -14.06
N VAL A 266 -24.61 7.91 -14.46
CA VAL A 266 -24.35 9.04 -13.55
C VAL A 266 -25.68 9.69 -13.24
N LEU A 267 -26.02 9.84 -11.96
CA LEU A 267 -27.22 10.55 -11.49
C LEU A 267 -26.96 12.06 -11.33
N GLY A 268 -25.80 12.42 -10.84
CA GLY A 268 -25.34 13.80 -10.68
C GLY A 268 -23.99 13.87 -9.95
N THR A 269 -23.41 15.08 -9.94
CA THR A 269 -22.14 15.37 -9.26
C THR A 269 -22.42 15.92 -7.86
N LEU A 270 -21.73 15.42 -6.86
CA LEU A 270 -21.82 15.93 -5.49
C LEU A 270 -20.96 17.19 -5.37
N GLN A 271 -21.62 18.36 -5.41
CA GLN A 271 -20.95 19.65 -5.43
C GLN A 271 -20.09 19.86 -4.19
N GLY A 272 -18.80 20.21 -4.39
CA GLY A 272 -17.84 20.43 -3.32
C GLY A 272 -17.22 19.18 -2.73
N ILE A 273 -17.59 17.98 -3.25
CA ILE A 273 -16.93 16.72 -2.89
C ILE A 273 -16.02 16.27 -4.03
N TYR A 274 -14.75 16.09 -3.71
CA TYR A 274 -13.73 15.61 -4.64
C TYR A 274 -12.76 14.67 -3.95
N GLU A 275 -12.17 13.77 -4.72
CA GLU A 275 -11.01 13.01 -4.29
C GLU A 275 -9.74 13.60 -4.91
N GLU A 276 -8.76 13.83 -4.08
CA GLU A 276 -7.45 14.32 -4.48
C GLU A 276 -6.46 13.16 -4.48
N ILE A 277 -5.77 12.97 -5.60
CA ILE A 277 -4.79 11.90 -5.75
C ILE A 277 -3.38 12.46 -5.63
N TRP A 278 -2.61 11.84 -4.77
CA TRP A 278 -1.24 12.19 -4.45
C TRP A 278 -0.27 11.16 -4.98
N LEU A 279 0.83 11.62 -5.56
CA LEU A 279 2.00 10.82 -5.86
C LEU A 279 3.09 11.17 -4.85
N MET A 280 3.64 10.16 -4.21
CA MET A 280 4.61 10.31 -3.12
C MET A 280 5.88 9.51 -3.41
N ALA A 281 7.02 10.00 -2.94
CA ALA A 281 8.32 9.32 -2.95
C ALA A 281 9.08 9.63 -1.65
N ALA A 282 9.87 8.67 -1.15
CA ALA A 282 10.76 8.92 -0.03
C ALA A 282 12.08 9.54 -0.51
N ASP A 283 12.71 10.35 0.35
CA ASP A 283 14.05 10.88 0.11
C ASP A 283 15.08 9.73 0.08
N ARG A 284 15.86 9.62 -0.97
CA ARG A 284 16.86 8.56 -1.18
C ARG A 284 18.21 9.14 -1.58
N LYS A 285 19.30 8.53 -1.12
CA LYS A 285 20.66 8.87 -1.60
C LYS A 285 20.87 8.47 -3.06
N ILE A 286 20.23 7.40 -3.52
CA ILE A 286 20.28 6.89 -4.88
C ILE A 286 18.85 6.72 -5.36
N ASP A 287 18.42 7.61 -6.23
CA ASP A 287 17.06 7.59 -6.77
C ASP A 287 16.90 6.56 -7.89
N ASN A 288 15.72 5.95 -7.95
CA ASN A 288 15.27 5.25 -9.14
C ASN A 288 15.07 6.28 -10.27
N PRO A 289 15.82 6.21 -11.38
CA PRO A 289 15.81 7.27 -12.39
C PRO A 289 14.44 7.45 -13.08
N ILE A 290 13.63 6.40 -13.16
CA ILE A 290 12.28 6.46 -13.75
C ILE A 290 11.31 7.04 -12.74
N ALA A 291 11.36 6.60 -11.48
CA ALA A 291 10.53 7.15 -10.40
C ALA A 291 10.80 8.65 -10.21
N ALA A 292 12.04 9.10 -10.23
CA ALA A 292 12.42 10.51 -10.16
C ALA A 292 11.81 11.34 -11.30
N LYS A 293 11.84 10.80 -12.55
CA LYS A 293 11.19 11.46 -13.70
C LYS A 293 9.68 11.51 -13.54
N LEU A 294 9.03 10.45 -13.05
CA LEU A 294 7.59 10.43 -12.78
C LEU A 294 7.22 11.44 -11.70
N MET A 295 7.98 11.49 -10.59
CA MET A 295 7.75 12.51 -9.56
C MET A 295 7.83 13.92 -10.11
N LYS A 296 8.74 14.20 -11.03
CA LYS A 296 8.91 15.54 -11.59
C LYS A 296 7.86 15.90 -12.65
N GLU A 297 7.55 14.97 -13.54
CA GLU A 297 6.85 15.28 -14.80
C GLU A 297 5.42 14.77 -14.88
N PHE A 298 5.05 13.79 -14.05
CA PHE A 298 3.71 13.20 -14.13
C PHE A 298 2.64 14.17 -13.62
N SER A 299 1.59 14.37 -14.38
CA SER A 299 0.30 14.97 -14.02
C SER A 299 -0.79 14.29 -14.85
N LEU A 300 -1.99 14.20 -14.32
CA LEU A 300 -3.19 13.73 -15.03
C LEU A 300 -3.87 14.86 -15.77
#